data_a4651b8d782843dc110a0321015ae014
#
_entry.id   a4651b8d782843dc110a0321015ae014
#
_cell.length_a   1.000
_cell.length_b   1.000
_cell.length_c   1.000
_cell.angle_alpha   90.00
_cell.angle_beta   90.00
_cell.angle_gamma   90.00
#
_symmetry.space_group_name_H-M   'P 1'
#
loop_
_entity.id
_entity.type
_entity.pdbx_description
1 polymer ?
#
loop_
_entity_poly.entity_id
_entity_poly.type
_entity_poly.pdbx_seq_one_letter_code
_entity_poly.pdbx_strand_id
1 'polypeptide(L)'
;QDAQVVLSYQISEMPPGQADTLSPAQHAEILQHVVTQSSLPADSLMRTSVADLAAAETPDAVEFSGAGSVMDLARNAGQYAAKSVTDFRPVTTAELNRPDDADWLNWRRTLNGHGHSPLTMINTTTVSTLGLQWAIAMHAGSNQPTPLVRDGVMFLTHPNNKIQAIQADTGELIWEYQYAFPPASKMLGGPTRNIALWDNKVFLATYDAALVAVDAATGEQLWRTQKADYREAFTHSAGPIVANGVVVSGINGCELFTEDGCFITGHDPDTGEELWRTSTLALPDTPEYATWGDVSPDRRGGGDIWITGSYDPALDLIYFGTSQPKPWAAPS
;
A
#
# COMPACT_ATOMS: atom_id res chain seq x y z
N GLN A 1 -24.36 7.15 0.94
CA GLN A 1 -24.00 7.20 2.38
C GLN A 1 -24.73 8.38 3.01
N ASP A 2 -25.27 8.22 4.22
CA ASP A 2 -25.93 9.29 4.94
C ASP A 2 -24.89 10.35 5.37
N ALA A 3 -25.19 11.63 5.15
CA ALA A 3 -24.32 12.73 5.55
C ALA A 3 -23.98 12.74 7.04
N GLN A 4 -24.92 12.28 7.88
CA GLN A 4 -24.68 12.11 9.31
C GLN A 4 -23.62 11.06 9.62
N VAL A 5 -23.58 9.96 8.90
CA VAL A 5 -22.55 8.90 9.08
C VAL A 5 -21.17 9.44 8.73
N VAL A 6 -21.06 10.19 7.63
CA VAL A 6 -19.78 10.80 7.24
C VAL A 6 -19.34 11.85 8.25
N LEU A 7 -20.25 12.68 8.74
CA LEU A 7 -19.97 13.69 9.77
C LEU A 7 -19.57 13.05 11.09
N SER A 8 -20.27 12.01 11.55
CA SER A 8 -19.91 11.29 12.77
C SER A 8 -18.53 10.68 12.70
N TYR A 9 -18.17 10.08 11.55
CA TYR A 9 -16.82 9.58 11.32
C TYR A 9 -15.76 10.69 11.37
N GLN A 10 -16.03 11.82 10.72
CA GLN A 10 -15.10 12.97 10.77
C GLN A 10 -14.88 13.48 12.19
N ILE A 11 -15.94 13.59 12.98
CA ILE A 11 -15.86 14.07 14.38
C ILE A 11 -15.06 13.10 15.25
N SER A 12 -15.25 11.78 15.06
CA SER A 12 -14.59 10.76 15.90
C SER A 12 -13.16 10.42 15.50
N GLU A 13 -12.80 10.61 14.23
CA GLU A 13 -11.55 10.08 13.68
C GLU A 13 -10.63 11.14 13.03
N MET A 14 -11.13 12.36 12.83
CA MET A 14 -10.38 13.38 12.09
C MET A 14 -10.19 14.68 12.91
N PRO A 15 -8.99 15.29 12.89
CA PRO A 15 -7.75 14.76 12.31
C PRO A 15 -7.20 13.57 13.10
N PRO A 16 -6.53 12.61 12.46
CA PRO A 16 -6.04 11.41 13.14
C PRO A 16 -5.20 11.73 14.39
N GLY A 17 -5.56 11.10 15.51
CA GLY A 17 -4.89 11.34 16.80
C GLY A 17 -5.24 12.66 17.49
N GLN A 18 -6.15 13.46 16.93
CA GLN A 18 -6.59 14.76 17.48
C GLN A 18 -8.10 14.99 17.21
N ALA A 19 -8.91 13.95 17.32
CA ALA A 19 -10.33 13.97 16.99
C ALA A 19 -11.10 15.14 17.65
N ASP A 20 -10.72 15.53 18.86
CA ASP A 20 -11.42 16.56 19.64
C ASP A 20 -10.94 18.01 19.34
N THR A 21 -10.06 18.22 18.36
CA THR A 21 -9.49 19.56 18.08
C THR A 21 -10.39 20.46 17.27
N LEU A 22 -11.35 19.89 16.54
CA LEU A 22 -12.33 20.63 15.75
C LEU A 22 -13.73 20.49 16.37
N SER A 23 -14.48 21.57 16.38
CA SER A 23 -15.89 21.51 16.80
C SER A 23 -16.75 20.82 15.74
N PRO A 24 -17.93 20.26 16.12
CA PRO A 24 -18.87 19.70 15.15
C PRO A 24 -19.26 20.67 14.03
N ALA A 25 -19.35 21.97 14.33
CA ALA A 25 -19.61 23.01 13.32
C ALA A 25 -18.46 23.12 12.30
N GLN A 26 -17.21 23.07 12.75
CA GLN A 26 -16.05 23.11 11.83
C GLN A 26 -15.98 21.86 10.95
N HIS A 27 -16.31 20.67 11.48
CA HIS A 27 -16.44 19.46 10.67
C HIS A 27 -17.54 19.59 9.61
N ALA A 28 -18.68 20.15 9.98
CA ALA A 28 -19.78 20.39 9.04
C ALA A 28 -19.42 21.38 7.94
N GLU A 29 -18.68 22.44 8.25
CA GLU A 29 -18.18 23.42 7.27
C GLU A 29 -17.18 22.77 6.28
N ILE A 30 -16.26 21.93 6.78
CA ILE A 30 -15.32 21.17 5.94
C ILE A 30 -16.11 20.26 4.99
N LEU A 31 -17.06 19.52 5.50
CA LEU A 31 -17.87 18.62 4.69
C LEU A 31 -18.66 19.38 3.62
N GLN A 32 -19.31 20.50 3.99
CA GLN A 32 -20.03 21.38 3.06
C GLN A 32 -19.10 21.92 1.97
N HIS A 33 -17.88 22.31 2.32
CA HIS A 33 -16.88 22.79 1.36
C HIS A 33 -16.50 21.69 0.36
N VAL A 34 -16.20 20.48 0.85
CA VAL A 34 -15.85 19.32 0.01
C VAL A 34 -16.98 19.00 -0.97
N VAL A 35 -18.23 18.96 -0.50
CA VAL A 35 -19.40 18.71 -1.35
C VAL A 35 -19.56 19.78 -2.41
N THR A 36 -19.44 21.05 -2.03
CA THR A 36 -19.59 22.18 -2.95
C THR A 36 -18.51 22.18 -4.04
N GLN A 37 -17.26 21.86 -3.67
CA GLN A 37 -16.14 21.79 -4.62
C GLN A 37 -16.19 20.53 -5.51
N SER A 38 -16.80 19.46 -5.03
CA SER A 38 -16.89 18.19 -5.77
C SER A 38 -17.94 18.19 -6.86
N SER A 39 -18.69 19.29 -7.05
CA SER A 39 -19.77 19.39 -8.05
C SER A 39 -20.75 18.20 -8.01
N LEU A 40 -20.97 17.64 -6.84
CA LEU A 40 -21.92 16.53 -6.64
C LEU A 40 -23.34 17.05 -6.95
N PRO A 41 -24.21 16.26 -7.62
CA PRO A 41 -25.58 16.65 -7.86
C PRO A 41 -26.27 17.04 -6.56
N ALA A 42 -27.08 18.10 -6.58
CA ALA A 42 -27.78 18.64 -5.41
C ALA A 42 -28.68 17.59 -4.70
N ASP A 43 -29.03 16.50 -5.40
CA ASP A 43 -29.82 15.39 -4.87
C ASP A 43 -28.96 14.27 -4.26
N SER A 44 -27.64 14.31 -4.42
CA SER A 44 -26.73 13.36 -3.81
C SER A 44 -26.32 13.82 -2.42
N LEU A 45 -26.76 13.10 -1.40
CA LEU A 45 -26.24 13.07 -0.02
C LEU A 45 -26.56 14.24 0.92
N MET A 46 -26.89 15.48 0.47
CA MET A 46 -27.01 16.60 1.41
C MET A 46 -28.21 17.50 1.16
N ARG A 47 -29.36 17.07 1.60
CA ARG A 47 -30.51 17.96 1.87
C ARG A 47 -30.41 18.66 3.24
N THR A 48 -29.40 18.34 4.03
CA THR A 48 -29.23 18.84 5.39
C THR A 48 -28.35 20.10 5.36
N SER A 49 -28.81 21.22 5.87
CA SER A 49 -28.00 22.42 5.98
C SER A 49 -26.88 22.27 7.00
N VAL A 50 -25.81 23.07 6.90
CA VAL A 50 -24.74 23.12 7.91
C VAL A 50 -25.32 23.39 9.31
N ALA A 51 -26.38 24.20 9.40
CA ALA A 51 -27.06 24.47 10.68
C ALA A 51 -27.75 23.22 11.26
N ASP A 52 -28.37 22.41 10.41
CA ASP A 52 -29.01 21.16 10.84
C ASP A 52 -27.97 20.11 11.25
N LEU A 53 -26.82 20.07 10.54
CA LEU A 53 -25.70 19.19 10.89
C LEU A 53 -25.03 19.61 12.20
N ALA A 54 -24.86 20.90 12.43
CA ALA A 54 -24.27 21.43 13.65
C ALA A 54 -25.19 21.35 14.87
N ALA A 55 -26.53 21.30 14.65
CA ALA A 55 -27.53 21.15 15.70
C ALA A 55 -27.82 19.69 16.04
N ALA A 56 -27.34 18.73 15.23
CA ALA A 56 -27.44 17.32 15.58
C ALA A 56 -26.57 17.07 16.82
N GLU A 57 -27.20 16.74 17.94
CA GLU A 57 -26.48 16.20 19.10
C GLU A 57 -25.63 15.02 18.61
N THR A 58 -24.38 14.92 19.10
CA THR A 58 -23.53 13.74 18.85
C THR A 58 -24.40 12.51 19.17
N PRO A 59 -24.75 11.69 18.19
CA PRO A 59 -25.56 10.53 18.49
C PRO A 59 -24.76 9.68 19.47
N ASP A 60 -25.37 9.33 20.61
CA ASP A 60 -24.93 8.17 21.38
C ASP A 60 -24.67 7.06 20.36
N ALA A 61 -23.51 6.45 20.44
CA ALA A 61 -22.96 5.51 19.44
C ALA A 61 -24.07 4.80 18.66
N VAL A 62 -24.23 5.15 17.39
CA VAL A 62 -25.29 4.60 16.54
C VAL A 62 -25.11 3.10 16.53
N GLU A 63 -25.93 2.38 17.30
CA GLU A 63 -26.04 0.95 17.15
C GLU A 63 -26.62 0.67 15.76
N PHE A 64 -25.78 0.27 14.85
CA PHE A 64 -26.19 -0.24 13.54
C PHE A 64 -26.94 -1.57 13.74
N SER A 65 -28.22 -1.49 14.04
CA SER A 65 -29.08 -2.67 14.03
C SER A 65 -29.36 -3.06 12.57
N GLY A 66 -28.59 -4.01 12.06
CA GLY A 66 -28.91 -4.63 10.77
C GLY A 66 -27.77 -4.83 9.77
N ALA A 67 -26.71 -4.10 9.83
CA ALA A 67 -25.42 -4.43 9.20
C ALA A 67 -24.39 -4.16 10.28
N GLY A 68 -23.53 -5.12 10.58
CA GLY A 68 -22.52 -4.99 11.62
C GLY A 68 -21.74 -3.68 11.48
N SER A 69 -21.30 -3.11 12.58
CA SER A 69 -20.53 -1.87 12.59
C SER A 69 -19.30 -2.02 11.68
N VAL A 70 -18.73 -0.91 11.20
CA VAL A 70 -17.45 -0.94 10.45
C VAL A 70 -16.38 -1.67 11.29
N MET A 71 -16.46 -1.60 12.62
CA MET A 71 -15.65 -2.39 13.55
C MET A 71 -15.99 -3.88 13.52
N ASP A 72 -17.25 -4.26 13.34
CA ASP A 72 -17.65 -5.67 13.21
C ASP A 72 -17.26 -6.22 11.83
N LEU A 73 -17.25 -5.39 10.80
CA LEU A 73 -16.66 -5.74 9.51
C LEU A 73 -15.13 -5.99 9.63
N ALA A 74 -14.43 -5.21 10.44
CA ALA A 74 -13.02 -5.42 10.73
C ALA A 74 -12.78 -6.64 11.65
N ARG A 75 -13.68 -6.94 12.59
CA ARG A 75 -13.61 -8.13 13.46
C ARG A 75 -14.02 -9.41 12.76
N ASN A 76 -14.89 -9.32 11.77
CA ASN A 76 -15.37 -10.45 10.98
C ASN A 76 -14.53 -10.70 9.72
N ALA A 77 -13.34 -10.13 9.61
CA ALA A 77 -12.41 -10.32 8.50
C ALA A 77 -12.06 -11.80 8.18
N GLY A 78 -12.46 -12.74 9.05
CA GLY A 78 -12.39 -14.18 8.79
C GLY A 78 -13.72 -14.85 8.39
N GLN A 79 -14.82 -14.09 8.23
CA GLN A 79 -16.15 -14.66 7.98
C GLN A 79 -16.76 -14.33 6.62
N TYR A 80 -16.10 -13.50 5.80
CA TYR A 80 -16.53 -13.37 4.41
C TYR A 80 -16.19 -14.66 3.68
N ALA A 81 -17.20 -15.36 3.18
CA ALA A 81 -16.99 -16.42 2.21
C ALA A 81 -16.16 -15.82 1.08
N ALA A 82 -14.86 -16.13 1.05
CA ALA A 82 -13.98 -15.65 0.03
C ALA A 82 -14.55 -16.12 -1.32
N LYS A 83 -14.99 -15.17 -2.13
CA LYS A 83 -15.23 -15.46 -3.55
C LYS A 83 -13.86 -15.63 -4.17
N SER A 84 -13.76 -16.40 -5.22
CA SER A 84 -12.55 -16.42 -6.04
C SER A 84 -12.74 -15.58 -7.28
N VAL A 85 -11.64 -15.03 -7.80
CA VAL A 85 -11.61 -14.44 -9.14
C VAL A 85 -11.79 -15.59 -10.14
N THR A 86 -12.89 -15.58 -10.86
CA THR A 86 -13.15 -16.58 -11.90
C THR A 86 -12.26 -16.29 -13.11
N ASP A 87 -11.63 -17.33 -13.65
CA ASP A 87 -10.81 -17.25 -14.86
C ASP A 87 -9.67 -16.21 -14.79
N PHE A 88 -9.00 -16.07 -13.62
CA PHE A 88 -7.85 -15.19 -13.48
C PHE A 88 -6.79 -15.50 -14.54
N ARG A 89 -6.45 -14.52 -15.36
CA ARG A 89 -5.44 -14.64 -16.41
C ARG A 89 -4.07 -14.32 -15.84
N PRO A 90 -3.13 -15.29 -15.80
CA PRO A 90 -1.78 -15.07 -15.27
C PRO A 90 -1.08 -13.89 -15.94
N VAL A 91 -0.31 -13.13 -15.14
CA VAL A 91 0.45 -11.97 -15.62
C VAL A 91 1.82 -12.42 -16.10
N THR A 92 2.15 -12.13 -17.34
CA THR A 92 3.45 -12.47 -17.96
C THR A 92 4.45 -11.31 -17.86
N THR A 93 5.75 -11.62 -17.99
CA THR A 93 6.81 -10.61 -18.08
C THR A 93 6.59 -9.66 -19.27
N ALA A 94 6.06 -10.17 -20.38
CA ALA A 94 5.75 -9.35 -21.55
C ALA A 94 4.66 -8.33 -21.26
N GLU A 95 3.60 -8.73 -20.52
CA GLU A 95 2.50 -7.85 -20.13
C GLU A 95 2.93 -6.82 -19.07
N LEU A 96 3.84 -7.16 -18.14
CA LEU A 96 4.42 -6.18 -17.22
C LEU A 96 5.12 -5.05 -17.96
N ASN A 97 5.78 -5.36 -19.07
CA ASN A 97 6.43 -4.36 -19.92
C ASN A 97 5.43 -3.58 -20.79
N ARG A 98 4.41 -4.27 -21.30
CA ARG A 98 3.39 -3.69 -22.17
C ARG A 98 2.00 -4.23 -21.82
N PRO A 99 1.38 -3.72 -20.75
CA PRO A 99 0.05 -4.14 -20.34
C PRO A 99 -1.02 -3.71 -21.33
N ASP A 100 -2.13 -4.44 -21.36
CA ASP A 100 -3.35 -4.02 -22.03
C ASP A 100 -3.78 -2.62 -21.54
N ASP A 101 -4.46 -1.84 -22.39
CA ASP A 101 -4.76 -0.44 -22.09
C ASP A 101 -5.56 -0.25 -20.78
N ALA A 102 -6.45 -1.19 -20.46
CA ALA A 102 -7.28 -1.17 -19.27
C ALA A 102 -6.56 -1.71 -18.01
N ASP A 103 -5.42 -2.38 -18.17
CA ASP A 103 -4.68 -2.98 -17.07
C ASP A 103 -3.65 -2.02 -16.47
N TRP A 104 -3.43 -2.17 -15.16
CA TRP A 104 -2.42 -1.46 -14.39
C TRP A 104 -1.61 -2.46 -13.56
N LEU A 105 -0.62 -3.13 -14.19
CA LEU A 105 0.03 -4.32 -13.65
C LEU A 105 1.25 -4.06 -12.77
N ASN A 106 1.74 -2.83 -12.71
CA ASN A 106 2.87 -2.43 -11.89
C ASN A 106 2.54 -1.13 -11.15
N TRP A 107 3.25 -0.82 -10.08
CA TRP A 107 3.01 0.35 -9.23
C TRP A 107 2.96 1.69 -10.00
N ARG A 108 3.62 1.78 -11.15
CA ARG A 108 3.55 2.89 -12.12
C ARG A 108 3.09 2.43 -13.50
N ARG A 109 2.21 1.45 -13.56
CA ARG A 109 1.62 0.80 -14.74
C ARG A 109 2.61 -0.02 -15.55
N THR A 110 3.73 0.55 -15.97
CA THR A 110 4.77 -0.07 -16.79
C THR A 110 6.11 -0.09 -16.07
N LEU A 111 7.00 -0.98 -16.48
CA LEU A 111 8.31 -1.19 -15.85
C LEU A 111 9.19 0.06 -15.87
N ASN A 112 9.03 0.94 -16.87
CA ASN A 112 9.75 2.21 -16.96
C ASN A 112 9.26 3.30 -15.97
N GLY A 113 8.24 3.02 -15.19
CA GLY A 113 7.77 3.89 -14.11
C GLY A 113 7.08 5.19 -14.55
N HIS A 114 6.57 5.29 -15.79
CA HIS A 114 5.96 6.53 -16.29
C HIS A 114 4.64 6.89 -15.61
N GLY A 115 3.88 5.93 -15.11
CA GLY A 115 2.60 6.17 -14.43
C GLY A 115 1.55 6.83 -15.34
N HIS A 116 1.57 6.50 -16.63
CA HIS A 116 0.68 7.06 -17.63
C HIS A 116 -0.34 6.04 -18.10
N SER A 117 -1.63 6.43 -18.12
CA SER A 117 -2.71 5.65 -18.74
C SER A 117 -2.88 6.03 -20.21
N PRO A 118 -2.97 5.07 -21.15
CA PRO A 118 -3.27 5.35 -22.54
C PRO A 118 -4.77 5.60 -22.80
N LEU A 119 -5.63 5.40 -21.78
CA LEU A 119 -7.07 5.61 -21.90
C LEU A 119 -7.37 7.09 -22.15
N THR A 120 -8.28 7.37 -23.10
CA THR A 120 -8.62 8.73 -23.55
C THR A 120 -10.02 9.19 -23.17
N MET A 121 -10.80 8.34 -22.48
CA MET A 121 -12.18 8.67 -22.09
C MET A 121 -12.23 9.83 -21.08
N ILE A 122 -11.24 9.98 -20.22
CA ILE A 122 -11.08 11.13 -19.33
C ILE A 122 -10.08 12.09 -19.98
N ASN A 123 -10.55 13.28 -20.32
CA ASN A 123 -9.78 14.32 -20.96
C ASN A 123 -10.31 15.71 -20.57
N THR A 124 -9.73 16.78 -21.08
CA THR A 124 -10.10 18.16 -20.72
C THR A 124 -11.55 18.53 -21.02
N THR A 125 -12.22 17.82 -21.93
CA THR A 125 -13.63 18.06 -22.27
C THR A 125 -14.60 17.19 -21.47
N THR A 126 -14.18 16.01 -21.03
CA THR A 126 -15.05 15.05 -20.33
C THR A 126 -14.85 15.02 -18.82
N VAL A 127 -13.73 15.55 -18.31
CA VAL A 127 -13.41 15.54 -16.88
C VAL A 127 -14.50 16.18 -16.00
N SER A 128 -15.21 17.17 -16.50
CA SER A 128 -16.31 17.83 -15.79
C SER A 128 -17.57 16.98 -15.64
N THR A 129 -17.66 15.86 -16.38
CA THR A 129 -18.79 14.91 -16.32
C THR A 129 -18.51 13.69 -15.44
N LEU A 130 -17.34 13.64 -14.77
CA LEU A 130 -17.03 12.55 -13.85
C LEU A 130 -18.03 12.49 -12.69
N GLY A 131 -18.53 11.30 -12.42
CA GLY A 131 -19.37 11.00 -11.28
C GLY A 131 -18.75 9.94 -10.39
N LEU A 132 -19.09 9.95 -9.10
CA LEU A 132 -18.68 8.89 -8.17
C LEU A 132 -19.39 7.60 -8.54
N GLN A 133 -18.63 6.56 -8.87
CA GLN A 133 -19.17 5.23 -9.17
C GLN A 133 -19.41 4.43 -7.88
N TRP A 134 -18.41 4.36 -7.01
CA TRP A 134 -18.48 3.72 -5.70
C TRP A 134 -17.41 4.28 -4.76
N ALA A 135 -17.52 4.01 -3.48
CA ALA A 135 -16.53 4.35 -2.48
C ALA A 135 -16.45 3.26 -1.41
N ILE A 136 -15.23 2.98 -0.96
CA ILE A 136 -14.98 2.09 0.19
C ILE A 136 -14.15 2.81 1.24
N ALA A 137 -14.35 2.47 2.50
CA ALA A 137 -13.51 2.95 3.57
C ALA A 137 -12.17 2.20 3.58
N MET A 138 -11.06 2.92 3.63
CA MET A 138 -9.75 2.32 3.88
C MET A 138 -9.62 1.95 5.35
N HIS A 139 -8.82 0.91 5.66
CA HIS A 139 -8.50 0.59 7.04
C HIS A 139 -7.72 1.71 7.71
N ALA A 140 -7.91 1.87 9.03
CA ALA A 140 -7.22 2.88 9.83
C ALA A 140 -5.69 2.70 9.76
N GLY A 141 -4.97 3.81 9.65
CA GLY A 141 -3.51 3.85 9.58
C GLY A 141 -3.00 4.65 8.37
N SER A 142 -1.70 4.57 8.12
CA SER A 142 -1.07 5.25 6.99
C SER A 142 -1.37 4.54 5.68
N ASN A 143 -2.26 5.10 4.88
CA ASN A 143 -2.68 4.57 3.58
C ASN A 143 -1.94 5.29 2.45
N GLN A 144 -1.04 4.58 1.77
CA GLN A 144 -0.29 5.08 0.61
C GLN A 144 -0.25 4.04 -0.53
N PRO A 145 -1.33 3.30 -0.80
CA PRO A 145 -1.31 2.23 -1.78
C PRO A 145 -1.31 2.75 -3.21
N THR A 146 -0.73 1.97 -4.08
CA THR A 146 -0.99 2.05 -5.53
C THR A 146 -1.82 0.83 -5.91
N PRO A 147 -3.09 1.00 -6.32
CA PRO A 147 -3.90 -0.12 -6.80
C PRO A 147 -3.31 -0.74 -8.06
N LEU A 148 -3.32 -2.07 -8.15
CA LEU A 148 -3.03 -2.79 -9.39
C LEU A 148 -4.34 -3.32 -9.96
N VAL A 149 -4.45 -3.34 -11.28
CA VAL A 149 -5.68 -3.80 -11.96
C VAL A 149 -5.32 -4.81 -13.03
N ARG A 150 -5.99 -5.96 -12.99
CA ARG A 150 -5.92 -7.03 -13.98
C ARG A 150 -7.33 -7.49 -14.34
N ASP A 151 -7.71 -7.38 -15.61
CA ASP A 151 -9.01 -7.84 -16.14
C ASP A 151 -10.23 -7.39 -15.29
N GLY A 152 -10.21 -6.11 -14.84
CA GLY A 152 -11.28 -5.54 -14.03
C GLY A 152 -11.24 -5.92 -12.54
N VAL A 153 -10.25 -6.67 -12.10
CA VAL A 153 -9.98 -6.94 -10.68
C VAL A 153 -8.92 -5.96 -10.16
N MET A 154 -9.26 -5.23 -9.12
CA MET A 154 -8.35 -4.30 -8.43
C MET A 154 -7.77 -4.97 -7.20
N PHE A 155 -6.44 -5.00 -7.09
CA PHE A 155 -5.71 -5.43 -5.90
C PHE A 155 -5.24 -4.20 -5.14
N LEU A 156 -5.61 -4.11 -3.86
CA LEU A 156 -5.38 -2.93 -3.04
C LEU A 156 -4.78 -3.33 -1.70
N THR A 157 -3.71 -2.64 -1.29
CA THR A 157 -3.11 -2.83 0.02
C THR A 157 -3.72 -1.88 1.06
N HIS A 158 -3.70 -2.31 2.30
CA HIS A 158 -4.08 -1.53 3.47
C HIS A 158 -2.99 -1.59 4.55
N PRO A 159 -3.04 -0.71 5.56
CA PRO A 159 -2.20 -0.84 6.73
C PRO A 159 -2.27 -2.23 7.36
N ASN A 160 -1.24 -2.61 8.12
CA ASN A 160 -1.11 -3.93 8.74
C ASN A 160 -0.99 -5.09 7.73
N ASN A 161 -0.41 -4.82 6.56
CA ASN A 161 -0.13 -5.84 5.53
C ASN A 161 -1.37 -6.64 5.12
N LYS A 162 -2.46 -5.95 4.88
CA LYS A 162 -3.68 -6.52 4.34
C LYS A 162 -3.75 -6.27 2.83
N ILE A 163 -4.31 -7.22 2.09
CA ILE A 163 -4.62 -7.10 0.66
C ILE A 163 -6.10 -7.38 0.45
N GLN A 164 -6.73 -6.59 -0.40
CA GLN A 164 -8.08 -6.87 -0.92
C GLN A 164 -8.05 -7.02 -2.43
N ALA A 165 -8.77 -8.00 -2.96
CA ALA A 165 -9.18 -8.03 -4.36
C ALA A 165 -10.61 -7.54 -4.45
N ILE A 166 -10.86 -6.58 -5.33
CA ILE A 166 -12.12 -5.86 -5.47
C ILE A 166 -12.51 -5.85 -6.94
N GLN A 167 -13.79 -6.00 -7.23
CA GLN A 167 -14.33 -5.75 -8.56
C GLN A 167 -14.18 -4.25 -8.87
N ALA A 168 -13.40 -3.88 -9.89
CA ALA A 168 -13.00 -2.50 -10.10
C ALA A 168 -14.15 -1.56 -10.51
N ASP A 169 -15.21 -2.07 -11.15
CA ASP A 169 -16.36 -1.30 -11.59
C ASP A 169 -17.44 -1.13 -10.52
N THR A 170 -17.53 -2.02 -9.53
CA THR A 170 -18.57 -2.00 -8.50
C THR A 170 -18.06 -1.73 -7.10
N GLY A 171 -16.75 -1.91 -6.84
CA GLY A 171 -16.19 -1.86 -5.49
C GLY A 171 -16.53 -3.10 -4.64
N GLU A 172 -17.11 -4.15 -5.24
CA GLU A 172 -17.46 -5.37 -4.50
C GLU A 172 -16.20 -6.12 -4.08
N LEU A 173 -16.11 -6.47 -2.79
CA LEU A 173 -15.01 -7.29 -2.27
C LEU A 173 -15.12 -8.72 -2.79
N ILE A 174 -14.03 -9.21 -3.41
CA ILE A 174 -13.91 -10.59 -3.88
C ILE A 174 -13.27 -11.44 -2.78
N TRP A 175 -12.07 -11.06 -2.34
CA TRP A 175 -11.40 -11.70 -1.22
C TRP A 175 -10.54 -10.71 -0.45
N GLU A 176 -10.21 -11.07 0.79
CA GLU A 176 -9.31 -10.33 1.66
C GLU A 176 -8.27 -11.27 2.25
N TYR A 177 -7.02 -10.88 2.15
CA TYR A 177 -5.89 -11.52 2.82
C TYR A 177 -5.43 -10.64 3.98
N GLN A 178 -5.37 -11.19 5.18
CA GLN A 178 -4.80 -10.55 6.36
C GLN A 178 -3.53 -11.28 6.80
N TYR A 179 -2.41 -10.59 6.74
CA TYR A 179 -1.15 -11.15 7.21
C TYR A 179 -1.19 -11.36 8.73
N ALA A 180 -0.78 -12.55 9.17
CA ALA A 180 -0.67 -12.89 10.59
C ALA A 180 0.74 -12.57 11.09
N PHE A 181 0.88 -11.51 11.86
CA PHE A 181 2.14 -11.16 12.49
C PHE A 181 2.55 -12.14 13.60
N PRO A 182 3.87 -12.33 13.85
CA PRO A 182 4.33 -13.08 14.99
C PRO A 182 3.75 -12.55 16.31
N PRO A 183 3.36 -13.42 17.26
CA PRO A 183 2.78 -12.99 18.53
C PRO A 183 3.71 -12.04 19.30
N ALA A 184 3.12 -11.01 19.92
CA ALA A 184 3.82 -9.99 20.72
C ALA A 184 4.94 -9.22 19.99
N SER A 185 4.94 -9.20 18.68
CA SER A 185 5.92 -8.47 17.89
C SER A 185 5.72 -6.96 18.06
N LYS A 186 6.82 -6.25 18.35
CA LYS A 186 6.89 -4.80 18.24
C LYS A 186 7.63 -4.49 16.96
N MET A 187 6.89 -4.07 15.95
CA MET A 187 7.44 -3.71 14.65
C MET A 187 7.29 -2.22 14.40
N LEU A 188 8.21 -1.66 13.64
CA LEU A 188 8.01 -0.35 13.04
C LEU A 188 6.92 -0.51 11.98
N GLY A 189 5.70 -0.14 12.31
CA GLY A 189 4.62 -0.05 11.33
C GLY A 189 4.91 1.03 10.29
N GLY A 190 4.06 1.13 9.30
CA GLY A 190 4.17 2.15 8.27
C GLY A 190 3.14 1.92 7.16
N PRO A 191 3.21 2.66 6.05
CA PRO A 191 2.37 2.36 4.91
C PRO A 191 2.82 1.09 4.21
N THR A 192 1.88 0.28 3.76
CA THR A 192 2.10 -0.73 2.72
C THR A 192 1.86 -0.06 1.39
N ARG A 193 2.93 0.37 0.68
CA ARG A 193 2.78 1.24 -0.49
C ARG A 193 2.33 0.52 -1.75
N ASN A 194 2.86 -0.65 -1.99
CA ASN A 194 2.53 -1.41 -3.20
C ASN A 194 2.78 -2.91 -3.03
N ILE A 195 2.24 -3.64 -3.97
CA ILE A 195 2.39 -5.06 -4.21
C ILE A 195 2.89 -5.26 -5.63
N ALA A 196 3.28 -6.46 -5.98
CA ALA A 196 3.58 -6.84 -7.36
C ALA A 196 2.67 -7.98 -7.82
N LEU A 197 2.36 -8.00 -9.12
CA LEU A 197 1.61 -9.08 -9.79
C LEU A 197 2.55 -9.78 -10.77
N TRP A 198 2.57 -11.09 -10.74
CA TRP A 198 3.20 -11.91 -11.78
C TRP A 198 2.68 -13.34 -11.70
N ASP A 199 2.49 -13.94 -12.87
CA ASP A 199 1.81 -15.22 -13.00
C ASP A 199 0.44 -15.18 -12.31
N ASN A 200 0.08 -16.13 -11.49
CA ASN A 200 -1.14 -16.15 -10.68
C ASN A 200 -0.93 -15.65 -9.23
N LYS A 201 0.07 -14.79 -8.99
CA LYS A 201 0.50 -14.41 -7.64
C LYS A 201 0.51 -12.90 -7.41
N VAL A 202 0.18 -12.55 -6.17
CA VAL A 202 0.38 -11.22 -5.58
C VAL A 202 1.49 -11.31 -4.56
N PHE A 203 2.53 -10.49 -4.70
CA PHE A 203 3.65 -10.46 -3.77
C PHE A 203 3.56 -9.25 -2.85
N LEU A 204 3.76 -9.48 -1.58
CA LEU A 204 3.69 -8.49 -0.50
C LEU A 204 4.96 -8.53 0.35
N ALA A 205 5.54 -7.37 0.63
CA ALA A 205 6.60 -7.21 1.62
C ALA A 205 6.01 -6.74 2.94
N THR A 206 6.31 -7.42 4.04
CA THR A 206 5.62 -7.27 5.34
C THR A 206 6.45 -6.49 6.36
N TYR A 207 5.79 -5.90 7.37
CA TYR A 207 6.45 -5.08 8.39
C TYR A 207 7.44 -5.88 9.27
N ASP A 208 7.27 -7.19 9.38
CA ASP A 208 8.21 -8.07 10.08
C ASP A 208 9.35 -8.57 9.17
N ALA A 209 9.70 -7.79 8.15
CA ALA A 209 10.80 -8.05 7.23
C ALA A 209 10.70 -9.39 6.48
N ALA A 210 9.48 -9.82 6.14
CA ALA A 210 9.25 -11.00 5.30
C ALA A 210 8.72 -10.62 3.92
N LEU A 211 8.83 -11.54 2.99
CA LEU A 211 8.21 -11.51 1.67
C LEU A 211 7.18 -12.64 1.60
N VAL A 212 6.01 -12.36 1.03
CA VAL A 212 4.87 -13.29 0.97
C VAL A 212 4.35 -13.34 -0.45
N ALA A 213 3.97 -14.52 -0.92
CA ALA A 213 3.14 -14.69 -2.10
C ALA A 213 1.74 -15.16 -1.69
N VAL A 214 0.75 -14.56 -2.34
CA VAL A 214 -0.67 -14.87 -2.19
C VAL A 214 -1.20 -15.23 -3.57
N ASP A 215 -2.04 -16.26 -3.66
CA ASP A 215 -2.73 -16.62 -4.90
C ASP A 215 -3.68 -15.48 -5.31
N ALA A 216 -3.54 -14.98 -6.52
CA ALA A 216 -4.30 -13.82 -6.99
C ALA A 216 -5.79 -14.12 -7.19
N ALA A 217 -6.16 -15.37 -7.44
CA ALA A 217 -7.55 -15.76 -7.61
C ALA A 217 -8.28 -15.97 -6.28
N THR A 218 -7.59 -16.52 -5.27
CA THR A 218 -8.24 -16.98 -4.03
C THR A 218 -7.90 -16.18 -2.78
N GLY A 219 -6.77 -15.46 -2.79
CA GLY A 219 -6.26 -14.78 -1.60
C GLY A 219 -5.52 -15.72 -0.61
N GLU A 220 -5.28 -16.98 -0.97
CA GLU A 220 -4.56 -17.92 -0.12
C GLU A 220 -3.06 -17.65 -0.13
N GLN A 221 -2.43 -17.71 1.04
CA GLN A 221 -0.97 -17.59 1.13
C GLN A 221 -0.30 -18.84 0.56
N LEU A 222 0.58 -18.66 -0.42
CA LEU A 222 1.32 -19.73 -1.08
C LEU A 222 2.65 -20.02 -0.36
N TRP A 223 3.42 -18.97 -0.07
CA TRP A 223 4.68 -19.08 0.65
C TRP A 223 5.00 -17.80 1.44
N ARG A 224 5.95 -17.91 2.36
CA ARG A 224 6.49 -16.81 3.15
C ARG A 224 7.98 -17.02 3.38
N THR A 225 8.80 -16.01 3.11
CA THR A 225 10.24 -16.02 3.34
C THR A 225 10.65 -14.88 4.27
N GLN A 226 11.33 -15.19 5.38
CA GLN A 226 11.92 -14.18 6.26
C GLN A 226 13.21 -13.67 5.65
N LYS A 227 13.33 -12.36 5.41
CA LYS A 227 14.50 -11.73 4.80
C LYS A 227 15.52 -11.26 5.85
N ALA A 228 15.05 -10.75 6.99
CA ALA A 228 15.86 -10.26 8.09
C ALA A 228 15.11 -10.36 9.41
N ASP A 229 15.82 -10.20 10.53
CA ASP A 229 15.20 -10.20 11.85
C ASP A 229 14.54 -8.85 12.14
N TYR A 230 13.21 -8.81 12.16
CA TYR A 230 12.46 -7.60 12.48
C TYR A 230 12.72 -7.07 13.90
N ARG A 231 13.24 -7.90 14.82
CA ARG A 231 13.61 -7.48 16.17
C ARG A 231 14.82 -6.55 16.18
N GLU A 232 15.60 -6.56 15.12
CA GLU A 232 16.68 -5.63 14.81
C GLU A 232 16.21 -4.39 14.04
N ALA A 233 14.89 -4.15 14.04
CA ALA A 233 14.18 -3.05 13.38
C ALA A 233 14.09 -3.14 11.86
N PHE A 234 14.55 -4.21 11.22
CA PHE A 234 14.30 -4.41 9.80
C PHE A 234 12.80 -4.47 9.50
N THR A 235 12.38 -3.79 8.46
CA THR A 235 10.98 -3.68 8.08
C THR A 235 10.83 -3.41 6.58
N HIS A 236 9.60 -3.43 6.08
CA HIS A 236 9.28 -2.96 4.74
C HIS A 236 8.19 -1.89 4.78
N SER A 237 8.35 -0.88 3.96
CA SER A 237 7.31 0.10 3.64
C SER A 237 7.13 0.26 2.12
N ALA A 238 8.10 -0.21 1.34
CA ALA A 238 7.98 -0.40 -0.10
C ALA A 238 7.48 -1.80 -0.42
N GLY A 239 6.81 -1.99 -1.54
CA GLY A 239 6.52 -3.31 -2.07
C GLY A 239 7.57 -3.78 -3.08
N PRO A 240 7.49 -5.05 -3.49
CA PRO A 240 8.37 -5.64 -4.48
C PRO A 240 8.03 -5.18 -5.91
N ILE A 241 8.94 -5.47 -6.83
CA ILE A 241 8.70 -5.52 -8.29
C ILE A 241 9.02 -6.92 -8.80
N VAL A 242 8.56 -7.24 -10.01
CA VAL A 242 9.02 -8.43 -10.71
C VAL A 242 9.86 -8.00 -11.91
N ALA A 243 11.12 -8.45 -11.93
CA ALA A 243 12.10 -8.17 -12.96
C ALA A 243 12.56 -9.50 -13.57
N ASN A 244 12.27 -9.72 -14.84
CA ASN A 244 12.64 -10.93 -15.58
C ASN A 244 12.30 -12.24 -14.85
N GLY A 245 11.07 -12.31 -14.25
CA GLY A 245 10.64 -13.50 -13.50
C GLY A 245 11.24 -13.63 -12.09
N VAL A 246 11.96 -12.64 -11.60
CA VAL A 246 12.50 -12.61 -10.22
C VAL A 246 11.74 -11.57 -9.41
N VAL A 247 11.30 -11.92 -8.21
CA VAL A 247 10.69 -10.99 -7.27
C VAL A 247 11.76 -10.21 -6.54
N VAL A 248 11.86 -8.91 -6.80
CA VAL A 248 12.92 -8.05 -6.25
C VAL A 248 12.35 -7.09 -5.21
N SER A 249 12.98 -7.04 -4.06
CA SER A 249 12.54 -6.20 -2.94
C SER A 249 13.73 -5.64 -2.16
N GLY A 250 13.70 -4.33 -1.91
CA GLY A 250 14.58 -3.71 -0.91
C GLY A 250 14.12 -3.97 0.51
N ILE A 251 14.82 -3.38 1.48
CA ILE A 251 14.47 -3.42 2.91
C ILE A 251 14.81 -2.06 3.52
N ASN A 252 14.15 -1.73 4.63
CA ASN A 252 14.45 -0.54 5.43
C ASN A 252 14.54 -0.89 6.93
N GLY A 253 14.86 0.10 7.77
CA GLY A 253 15.07 -0.10 9.20
C GLY A 253 16.52 -0.37 9.60
N CYS A 254 17.45 -0.42 8.65
CA CYS A 254 18.90 -0.52 8.90
C CYS A 254 19.51 0.81 9.43
N GLU A 255 18.70 1.74 9.84
CA GLU A 255 19.09 3.02 10.41
C GLU A 255 19.77 2.89 11.78
N LEU A 256 19.60 1.76 12.44
CA LEU A 256 20.17 1.45 13.74
C LEU A 256 21.61 0.92 13.68
N PHE A 257 22.31 1.18 12.58
CA PHE A 257 23.73 0.80 12.43
C PHE A 257 23.97 -0.71 12.56
N THR A 258 23.12 -1.50 11.88
CA THR A 258 23.33 -2.93 11.80
C THR A 258 24.57 -3.25 10.95
N GLU A 259 25.35 -4.25 11.33
CA GLU A 259 26.59 -4.64 10.62
C GLU A 259 26.33 -4.95 9.14
N ASP A 260 25.18 -5.55 8.81
CA ASP A 260 24.81 -5.93 7.47
C ASP A 260 24.21 -4.76 6.64
N GLY A 261 23.82 -3.66 7.28
CA GLY A 261 23.15 -2.53 6.64
C GLY A 261 21.85 -2.92 5.96
N CYS A 262 21.39 -2.08 5.02
CA CYS A 262 20.26 -2.40 4.16
C CYS A 262 20.72 -3.14 2.91
N PHE A 263 19.76 -3.83 2.27
CA PHE A 263 20.06 -4.67 1.11
C PHE A 263 18.84 -4.79 0.19
N ILE A 264 19.10 -5.21 -1.04
CA ILE A 264 18.11 -5.62 -2.03
C ILE A 264 18.27 -7.12 -2.25
N THR A 265 17.16 -7.84 -2.36
CA THR A 265 17.14 -9.28 -2.63
C THR A 265 16.31 -9.63 -3.85
N GLY A 266 16.71 -10.65 -4.57
CA GLY A 266 15.91 -11.32 -5.59
C GLY A 266 15.46 -12.68 -5.11
N HIS A 267 14.21 -13.02 -5.37
CA HIS A 267 13.58 -14.26 -4.93
C HIS A 267 12.92 -15.01 -6.08
N ASP A 268 12.97 -16.32 -6.02
CA ASP A 268 12.19 -17.19 -6.87
C ASP A 268 10.69 -16.97 -6.63
N PRO A 269 9.88 -16.70 -7.65
CA PRO A 269 8.47 -16.37 -7.47
C PRO A 269 7.60 -17.56 -7.04
N ASP A 270 8.04 -18.78 -7.27
CA ASP A 270 7.28 -20.00 -6.98
C ASP A 270 7.54 -20.53 -5.58
N THR A 271 8.79 -20.40 -5.11
CA THR A 271 9.23 -20.97 -3.83
C THR A 271 9.51 -19.93 -2.76
N GLY A 272 9.77 -18.67 -3.16
CA GLY A 272 10.23 -17.62 -2.26
C GLY A 272 11.70 -17.75 -1.86
N GLU A 273 12.46 -18.70 -2.44
CA GLU A 273 13.88 -18.86 -2.16
C GLU A 273 14.66 -17.59 -2.55
N GLU A 274 15.58 -17.13 -1.68
CA GLU A 274 16.47 -16.03 -1.98
C GLU A 274 17.56 -16.48 -2.98
N LEU A 275 17.49 -15.90 -4.17
CA LEU A 275 18.43 -16.22 -5.26
C LEU A 275 19.72 -15.41 -5.17
N TRP A 276 19.61 -14.15 -4.73
CA TRP A 276 20.74 -13.24 -4.56
C TRP A 276 20.41 -12.11 -3.58
N ARG A 277 21.48 -11.52 -3.02
CA ARG A 277 21.44 -10.37 -2.13
C ARG A 277 22.53 -9.39 -2.47
N THR A 278 22.22 -8.08 -2.46
CA THR A 278 23.17 -7.00 -2.68
C THR A 278 23.01 -5.95 -1.58
N SER A 279 24.10 -5.63 -0.88
CA SER A 279 24.10 -4.55 0.11
C SER A 279 23.93 -3.19 -0.57
N THR A 280 23.23 -2.28 0.12
CA THR A 280 23.15 -0.86 -0.26
C THR A 280 24.22 -0.01 0.41
N LEU A 281 25.03 -0.61 1.26
CA LEU A 281 26.18 0.01 1.92
C LEU A 281 27.49 -0.57 1.35
N ALA A 282 28.53 0.25 1.36
CA ALA A 282 29.89 -0.20 1.09
C ALA A 282 30.40 -1.04 2.28
N LEU A 283 30.47 -2.35 2.10
CA LEU A 283 30.90 -3.32 3.11
C LEU A 283 32.43 -3.45 3.17
N PRO A 284 33.01 -3.96 4.28
CA PRO A 284 34.46 -4.04 4.48
C PRO A 284 35.25 -4.69 3.34
N ASP A 285 34.68 -5.69 2.70
CA ASP A 285 35.33 -6.47 1.65
C ASP A 285 35.10 -5.92 0.22
N THR A 286 34.52 -4.71 0.12
CA THR A 286 34.25 -4.07 -1.16
C THR A 286 35.22 -2.92 -1.45
N PRO A 287 35.56 -2.66 -2.74
CA PRO A 287 36.43 -1.54 -3.09
C PRO A 287 35.90 -0.18 -2.63
N GLU A 288 34.59 -0.05 -2.53
CA GLU A 288 33.88 1.17 -2.15
C GLU A 288 33.99 1.48 -0.64
N TYR A 289 34.42 0.52 0.19
CA TYR A 289 34.52 0.71 1.64
C TYR A 289 35.37 1.93 2.05
N ALA A 290 36.41 2.24 1.26
CA ALA A 290 37.25 3.41 1.50
C ALA A 290 36.48 4.73 1.37
N THR A 291 35.33 4.76 0.73
CA THR A 291 34.50 5.98 0.59
C THR A 291 33.90 6.44 1.91
N TRP A 292 33.86 5.59 2.95
CA TRP A 292 33.46 5.99 4.29
C TRP A 292 34.46 6.96 4.96
N GLY A 293 35.70 7.04 4.48
CA GLY A 293 36.73 7.87 5.08
C GLY A 293 36.95 7.53 6.56
N ASP A 294 36.98 8.58 7.40
CA ASP A 294 37.25 8.46 8.86
C ASP A 294 36.00 8.10 9.68
N VAL A 295 34.84 7.81 9.07
CA VAL A 295 33.65 7.40 9.82
C VAL A 295 33.95 6.07 10.51
N SER A 296 33.72 6.00 11.82
CA SER A 296 33.90 4.79 12.62
C SER A 296 32.98 3.67 12.12
N PRO A 297 33.42 2.41 12.00
CA PRO A 297 32.63 1.31 11.46
C PRO A 297 31.28 1.11 12.16
N ASP A 298 31.23 1.30 13.48
CA ASP A 298 30.01 1.22 14.29
C ASP A 298 29.00 2.34 14.01
N ARG A 299 29.36 3.31 13.18
CA ARG A 299 28.52 4.45 12.79
C ARG A 299 28.20 4.47 11.29
N ARG A 300 28.55 3.44 10.55
CA ARG A 300 28.27 3.31 9.12
C ARG A 300 26.92 2.66 8.92
N GLY A 301 25.95 3.38 8.40
CA GLY A 301 24.58 2.89 8.22
C GLY A 301 23.80 3.69 7.19
N GLY A 302 22.54 3.41 7.05
CA GLY A 302 21.63 4.03 6.09
C GLY A 302 21.42 3.16 4.85
N GLY A 303 21.14 3.80 3.71
CA GLY A 303 20.89 3.09 2.47
C GLY A 303 19.54 2.38 2.41
N ASP A 304 18.56 2.82 3.21
CA ASP A 304 17.21 2.25 3.26
C ASP A 304 16.51 2.30 1.92
N ILE A 305 15.78 1.24 1.60
CA ILE A 305 14.92 1.14 0.42
C ILE A 305 13.46 1.19 0.86
N TRP A 306 12.87 2.37 0.87
CA TRP A 306 11.48 2.59 1.28
C TRP A 306 10.53 3.00 0.15
N ILE A 307 11.05 3.03 -1.10
CA ILE A 307 10.29 3.23 -2.33
C ILE A 307 10.61 2.09 -3.30
N THR A 308 9.61 1.65 -4.04
CA THR A 308 9.74 0.61 -5.07
C THR A 308 10.60 1.09 -6.23
N GLY A 309 11.42 0.19 -6.74
CA GLY A 309 12.28 0.43 -7.88
C GLY A 309 11.58 0.38 -9.25
N SER A 310 12.36 0.42 -10.29
CA SER A 310 11.97 0.20 -11.68
C SER A 310 12.91 -0.81 -12.37
N TYR A 311 12.48 -1.34 -13.50
CA TYR A 311 13.24 -2.33 -14.26
C TYR A 311 13.32 -1.95 -15.73
N ASP A 312 14.50 -2.02 -16.31
CA ASP A 312 14.75 -1.87 -17.73
C ASP A 312 14.97 -3.26 -18.35
N PRO A 313 13.98 -3.83 -19.08
CA PRO A 313 14.09 -5.15 -19.65
C PRO A 313 15.07 -5.22 -20.85
N ALA A 314 15.43 -4.09 -21.46
CA ALA A 314 16.38 -4.08 -22.58
C ALA A 314 17.83 -4.18 -22.10
N LEU A 315 18.11 -3.64 -20.91
CA LEU A 315 19.43 -3.68 -20.29
C LEU A 315 19.56 -4.76 -19.22
N ASP A 316 18.44 -5.40 -18.84
CA ASP A 316 18.32 -6.32 -17.69
C ASP A 316 18.84 -5.67 -16.39
N LEU A 317 18.46 -4.41 -16.17
CA LEU A 317 18.88 -3.62 -15.02
C LEU A 317 17.69 -3.20 -14.16
N ILE A 318 17.87 -3.31 -12.85
CA ILE A 318 16.95 -2.76 -11.84
C ILE A 318 17.52 -1.47 -11.25
N TYR A 319 16.65 -0.51 -10.96
CA TYR A 319 17.01 0.78 -10.39
C TYR A 319 16.24 1.00 -9.09
N PHE A 320 16.96 1.20 -7.99
CA PHE A 320 16.40 1.55 -6.70
C PHE A 320 17.03 2.84 -6.17
N GLY A 321 16.19 3.73 -5.63
CA GLY A 321 16.67 4.86 -4.86
C GLY A 321 16.94 4.44 -3.42
N THR A 322 18.10 4.77 -2.88
CA THR A 322 18.43 4.57 -1.47
C THR A 322 18.23 5.86 -0.69
N SER A 323 17.92 5.75 0.58
CA SER A 323 18.00 6.88 1.50
C SER A 323 19.46 7.28 1.75
N GLN A 324 19.64 8.42 2.42
CA GLN A 324 20.95 8.96 2.74
C GLN A 324 21.75 8.07 3.70
N PRO A 325 23.08 8.20 3.72
CA PRO A 325 23.91 7.59 4.75
C PRO A 325 23.54 8.08 6.16
N LYS A 326 23.80 7.27 7.17
CA LYS A 326 23.65 7.60 8.59
C LYS A 326 25.03 7.61 9.27
N PRO A 327 25.25 8.46 10.28
CA PRO A 327 24.35 9.50 10.79
C PRO A 327 24.18 10.67 9.84
N TRP A 328 23.02 11.34 9.87
CA TRP A 328 22.73 12.50 9.01
C TRP A 328 23.55 13.75 9.36
N ALA A 329 23.87 13.89 10.62
CA ALA A 329 24.65 15.01 11.10
C ALA A 329 26.10 14.58 11.30
N ALA A 330 27.04 15.44 10.90
CA ALA A 330 28.41 15.26 11.28
C ALA A 330 28.50 15.16 12.81
N PRO A 331 29.34 14.27 13.37
CA PRO A 331 29.61 14.27 14.80
C PRO A 331 30.16 15.63 15.20
N SER A 332 29.53 16.27 16.19
CA SER A 332 30.04 17.48 16.82
C SER A 332 31.26 17.16 17.64
#